data_aa98674c46e42a6a44c479b796dba339
#
_entry.id   aa98674c46e42a6a44c479b796dba339
#
_cell.length_a   1.000
_cell.length_b   1.000
_cell.length_c   1.000
_cell.angle_alpha   90.00
_cell.angle_beta   90.00
_cell.angle_gamma   90.00
#
_symmetry.space_group_name_H-M   'P 1'
#
loop_
_entity.id
_entity.type
_entity.pdbx_description
1 polymer ?
#
loop_
_entity_poly.entity_id
_entity_poly.type
_entity_poly.pdbx_seq_one_letter_code
_entity_poly.pdbx_strand_id
1 'polypeptide(L)'
;GNPATLHALPPAPAAAKFVEYMGGAAAVIARARADFAKGEFRWVAQVMKEVVFAEPDNRAARELCADALEQMGYQAESATWRNAFLYGAMELRHGVLKLPARGPSMETLAGLSSDILFDALAIRIDPAKAAGKAFTINWSFTDRDERLTTTLKHSTLTHRVGECSDKAQVSVVTTRATFDGLIARKLQAAEALGSGALRVEGDVSCLVQLFGVLDPPNDPMFEILTPGVGRT
;
A
#
# COMPACT_ATOMS: atom_id res chain seq x y z
N GLY A 1 -15.14 23.38 -3.99
CA GLY A 1 -13.82 23.27 -3.36
C GLY A 1 -12.90 24.40 -3.77
N ASN A 2 -11.88 24.68 -2.98
CA ASN A 2 -10.89 25.72 -3.28
C ASN A 2 -9.91 25.19 -4.35
N PRO A 3 -9.72 25.87 -5.51
CA PRO A 3 -8.82 25.40 -6.56
C PRO A 3 -7.34 25.36 -6.14
N ALA A 4 -6.92 26.07 -5.10
CA ALA A 4 -5.56 25.99 -4.56
C ALA A 4 -5.19 24.58 -4.03
N THR A 5 -6.17 23.76 -3.68
CA THR A 5 -5.97 22.38 -3.21
C THR A 5 -6.25 21.34 -4.27
N LEU A 6 -6.58 21.72 -5.51
CA LEU A 6 -6.92 20.80 -6.59
C LEU A 6 -5.70 19.95 -7.02
N HIS A 7 -4.50 20.53 -6.97
CA HIS A 7 -3.24 19.84 -7.27
C HIS A 7 -2.24 20.15 -6.15
N ALA A 8 -2.54 19.70 -4.94
CA ALA A 8 -1.68 19.90 -3.77
C ALA A 8 -0.36 19.13 -3.90
N LEU A 9 0.68 19.61 -3.25
CA LEU A 9 1.91 18.83 -3.09
C LEU A 9 1.62 17.53 -2.32
N PRO A 10 2.40 16.46 -2.54
CA PRO A 10 2.33 15.28 -1.70
C PRO A 10 2.54 15.61 -0.21
N PRO A 11 1.97 14.81 0.72
CA PRO A 11 1.95 15.18 2.14
C PRO A 11 3.31 15.53 2.75
N ALA A 12 4.35 14.73 2.53
CA ALA A 12 5.66 15.00 3.14
C ALA A 12 6.36 16.26 2.58
N PRO A 13 6.43 16.50 1.24
CA PRO A 13 6.89 17.78 0.70
C PRO A 13 6.06 18.99 1.16
N ALA A 14 4.73 18.86 1.27
CA ALA A 14 3.87 19.91 1.78
C ALA A 14 4.20 20.24 3.25
N ALA A 15 4.33 19.21 4.08
CA ALA A 15 4.67 19.34 5.49
C ALA A 15 6.02 20.05 5.71
N ALA A 16 7.04 19.69 4.92
CA ALA A 16 8.33 20.37 4.98
C ALA A 16 8.22 21.87 4.71
N LYS A 17 7.39 22.27 3.73
CA LYS A 17 7.10 23.67 3.44
C LYS A 17 6.35 24.36 4.57
N PHE A 18 5.32 23.73 5.13
CA PHE A 18 4.59 24.30 6.27
C PHE A 18 5.50 24.52 7.48
N VAL A 19 6.35 23.56 7.81
CA VAL A 19 7.29 23.66 8.93
C VAL A 19 8.29 24.80 8.69
N GLU A 20 8.82 24.95 7.46
CA GLU A 20 9.67 26.08 7.06
C GLU A 20 8.96 27.42 7.29
N TYR A 21 7.73 27.58 6.79
CA TYR A 21 6.92 28.79 6.95
C TYR A 21 6.58 29.11 8.41
N MET A 22 6.43 28.09 9.25
CA MET A 22 6.16 28.27 10.69
C MET A 22 7.41 28.57 11.53
N GLY A 23 8.58 28.67 10.94
CA GLY A 23 9.83 29.00 11.62
C GLY A 23 10.65 27.81 12.08
N GLY A 24 10.39 26.63 11.52
CA GLY A 24 11.10 25.37 11.77
C GLY A 24 10.51 24.55 12.91
N ALA A 25 10.87 23.27 12.93
CA ALA A 25 10.29 22.28 13.85
C ALA A 25 10.40 22.67 15.32
N ALA A 26 11.54 23.22 15.76
CA ALA A 26 11.75 23.61 17.14
C ALA A 26 10.78 24.73 17.60
N ALA A 27 10.54 25.73 16.74
CA ALA A 27 9.60 26.82 17.01
C ALA A 27 8.16 26.30 17.08
N VAL A 28 7.78 25.40 16.17
CA VAL A 28 6.46 24.77 16.15
C VAL A 28 6.22 23.95 17.40
N ILE A 29 7.17 23.09 17.79
CA ILE A 29 7.07 22.25 19.00
C ILE A 29 6.92 23.11 20.26
N ALA A 30 7.71 24.20 20.37
CA ALA A 30 7.63 25.09 21.53
C ALA A 30 6.25 25.73 21.68
N ARG A 31 5.65 26.22 20.57
CA ARG A 31 4.29 26.80 20.55
C ARG A 31 3.23 25.72 20.82
N ALA A 32 3.35 24.58 20.19
CA ALA A 32 2.41 23.48 20.36
C ALA A 32 2.37 22.97 21.82
N ARG A 33 3.50 22.97 22.54
CA ARG A 33 3.51 22.66 23.98
C ARG A 33 2.69 23.67 24.80
N ALA A 34 2.77 24.95 24.47
CA ALA A 34 1.97 25.98 25.14
C ALA A 34 0.47 25.82 24.84
N ASP A 35 0.13 25.43 23.64
CA ASP A 35 -1.27 25.18 23.24
C ASP A 35 -1.80 23.86 23.84
N PHE A 36 -0.95 22.85 23.94
CA PHE A 36 -1.28 21.62 24.67
C PHE A 36 -1.66 21.89 26.13
N ALA A 37 -0.89 22.74 26.80
CA ALA A 37 -1.16 23.14 28.19
C ALA A 37 -2.50 23.89 28.38
N LYS A 38 -3.03 24.48 27.29
CA LYS A 38 -4.38 25.10 27.27
C LYS A 38 -5.49 24.11 26.94
N GLY A 39 -5.17 22.86 26.63
CA GLY A 39 -6.14 21.85 26.22
C GLY A 39 -6.52 21.91 24.74
N GLU A 40 -5.78 22.61 23.89
CA GLU A 40 -6.05 22.74 22.46
C GLU A 40 -5.58 21.50 21.66
N PHE A 41 -5.91 20.31 22.14
CA PHE A 41 -5.37 19.03 21.62
C PHE A 41 -5.62 18.84 20.12
N ARG A 42 -6.80 19.22 19.61
CA ARG A 42 -7.11 19.11 18.18
C ARG A 42 -6.18 19.94 17.31
N TRP A 43 -5.87 21.16 17.76
CA TRP A 43 -4.95 22.05 17.06
C TRP A 43 -3.52 21.51 17.12
N VAL A 44 -3.09 21.08 18.31
CA VAL A 44 -1.76 20.47 18.51
C VAL A 44 -1.58 19.25 17.60
N ALA A 45 -2.55 18.36 17.53
CA ALA A 45 -2.48 17.18 16.66
C ALA A 45 -2.34 17.57 15.17
N GLN A 46 -3.08 18.60 14.71
CA GLN A 46 -3.01 19.07 13.33
C GLN A 46 -1.65 19.67 12.98
N VAL A 47 -1.11 20.51 13.84
CA VAL A 47 0.18 21.18 13.60
C VAL A 47 1.34 20.19 13.75
N MET A 48 1.28 19.32 14.76
CA MET A 48 2.34 18.34 14.99
C MET A 48 2.39 17.27 13.91
N LYS A 49 1.28 16.94 13.26
CA LYS A 49 1.27 16.09 12.07
C LYS A 49 2.22 16.61 10.99
N GLU A 50 2.23 17.92 10.76
CA GLU A 50 3.13 18.50 9.76
C GLU A 50 4.60 18.34 10.16
N VAL A 51 4.92 18.50 11.45
CA VAL A 51 6.30 18.28 11.93
C VAL A 51 6.70 16.82 11.81
N VAL A 52 5.83 15.88 12.18
CA VAL A 52 6.06 14.44 12.05
C VAL A 52 6.28 14.02 10.59
N PHE A 53 5.53 14.61 9.65
CA PHE A 53 5.68 14.31 8.23
C PHE A 53 6.94 14.94 7.62
N ALA A 54 7.36 16.12 8.09
CA ALA A 54 8.59 16.77 7.66
C ALA A 54 9.84 16.09 8.23
N GLU A 55 9.77 15.66 9.49
CA GLU A 55 10.87 15.10 10.28
C GLU A 55 10.39 13.82 11.00
N PRO A 56 10.22 12.68 10.31
CA PRO A 56 9.61 11.48 10.89
C PRO A 56 10.41 10.89 12.08
N ASP A 57 11.70 11.16 12.16
CA ASP A 57 12.56 10.71 13.26
C ASP A 57 12.62 11.71 14.45
N ASN A 58 11.91 12.84 14.36
CA ASN A 58 11.86 13.83 15.42
C ASN A 58 11.02 13.31 16.60
N ARG A 59 11.71 12.72 17.58
CA ARG A 59 11.09 12.09 18.75
C ARG A 59 10.20 13.06 19.54
N ALA A 60 10.65 14.31 19.73
CA ALA A 60 9.87 15.30 20.48
C ALA A 60 8.55 15.66 19.78
N ALA A 61 8.56 15.71 18.44
CA ALA A 61 7.36 15.91 17.64
C ALA A 61 6.40 14.71 17.72
N ARG A 62 6.95 13.49 17.60
CA ARG A 62 6.16 12.26 17.70
C ARG A 62 5.50 12.11 19.06
N GLU A 63 6.23 12.37 20.15
CA GLU A 63 5.70 12.28 21.52
C GLU A 63 4.59 13.31 21.75
N LEU A 64 4.79 14.57 21.39
CA LEU A 64 3.77 15.61 21.57
C LEU A 64 2.52 15.37 20.72
N CYS A 65 2.69 14.87 19.48
CA CYS A 65 1.57 14.49 18.64
C CYS A 65 0.80 13.30 19.25
N ALA A 66 1.53 12.30 19.77
CA ALA A 66 0.93 11.16 20.44
C ALA A 66 0.14 11.56 21.69
N ASP A 67 0.71 12.45 22.51
CA ASP A 67 0.02 12.95 23.71
C ASP A 67 -1.28 13.68 23.34
N ALA A 68 -1.27 14.49 22.28
CA ALA A 68 -2.47 15.19 21.82
C ALA A 68 -3.55 14.21 21.30
N LEU A 69 -3.14 13.21 20.51
CA LEU A 69 -4.06 12.17 20.02
C LEU A 69 -4.63 11.32 21.16
N GLU A 70 -3.82 11.01 22.17
CA GLU A 70 -4.26 10.24 23.34
C GLU A 70 -5.32 11.00 24.12
N GLN A 71 -5.15 12.32 24.35
CA GLN A 71 -6.18 13.15 24.98
C GLN A 71 -7.46 13.19 24.14
N MET A 72 -7.36 13.31 22.81
CA MET A 72 -8.52 13.23 21.93
C MET A 72 -9.20 11.85 21.98
N GLY A 73 -8.44 10.78 22.10
CA GLY A 73 -8.93 9.42 22.26
C GLY A 73 -9.74 9.25 23.55
N TYR A 74 -9.23 9.75 24.67
CA TYR A 74 -9.95 9.68 25.97
C TYR A 74 -11.24 10.48 25.98
N GLN A 75 -11.33 11.54 25.19
CA GLN A 75 -12.51 12.40 25.08
C GLN A 75 -13.50 11.94 24.01
N ALA A 76 -13.13 10.95 23.17
CA ALA A 76 -13.97 10.50 22.07
C ALA A 76 -15.10 9.56 22.57
N GLU A 77 -16.36 9.90 22.28
CA GLU A 77 -17.52 9.06 22.54
C GLU A 77 -17.58 7.88 21.55
N SER A 78 -17.29 8.14 20.28
CA SER A 78 -17.28 7.12 19.23
C SER A 78 -16.12 6.16 19.42
N ALA A 79 -16.40 4.85 19.51
CA ALA A 79 -15.38 3.82 19.65
C ALA A 79 -14.41 3.79 18.45
N THR A 80 -14.88 4.04 17.24
CA THR A 80 -14.04 4.07 16.03
C THR A 80 -13.09 5.27 16.07
N TRP A 81 -13.54 6.43 16.48
CA TRP A 81 -12.69 7.61 16.64
C TRP A 81 -11.67 7.43 17.76
N ARG A 82 -12.13 6.91 18.91
CA ARG A 82 -11.25 6.59 20.03
C ARG A 82 -10.13 5.67 19.60
N ASN A 83 -10.47 4.57 18.92
CA ASN A 83 -9.48 3.61 18.47
C ASN A 83 -8.50 4.21 17.46
N ALA A 84 -8.97 5.04 16.53
CA ALA A 84 -8.11 5.72 15.56
C ALA A 84 -7.10 6.65 16.26
N PHE A 85 -7.54 7.46 17.22
CA PHE A 85 -6.65 8.35 17.97
C PHE A 85 -5.64 7.58 18.83
N LEU A 86 -6.09 6.59 19.60
CA LEU A 86 -5.21 5.81 20.47
C LEU A 86 -4.23 4.95 19.68
N TYR A 87 -4.66 4.40 18.54
CA TYR A 87 -3.77 3.65 17.66
C TYR A 87 -2.71 4.57 17.03
N GLY A 88 -3.09 5.76 16.57
CA GLY A 88 -2.13 6.75 16.07
C GLY A 88 -1.11 7.17 17.12
N ALA A 89 -1.52 7.36 18.38
CA ALA A 89 -0.63 7.64 19.49
C ALA A 89 0.35 6.48 19.75
N MET A 90 -0.14 5.24 19.72
CA MET A 90 0.69 4.04 19.86
C MET A 90 1.71 3.94 18.73
N GLU A 91 1.29 4.14 17.48
CA GLU A 91 2.16 4.08 16.31
C GLU A 91 3.28 5.13 16.37
N LEU A 92 2.98 6.36 16.79
CA LEU A 92 3.97 7.42 16.95
C LEU A 92 5.03 7.09 18.01
N ARG A 93 4.65 6.42 19.09
CA ARG A 93 5.57 6.06 20.20
C ARG A 93 6.37 4.79 19.90
N HIS A 94 5.74 3.79 19.29
CA HIS A 94 6.27 2.43 19.20
C HIS A 94 6.52 1.95 17.75
N GLY A 95 6.10 2.73 16.77
CA GLY A 95 6.13 2.34 15.36
C GLY A 95 4.92 1.48 14.97
N VAL A 96 4.88 1.11 13.69
CA VAL A 96 3.81 0.29 13.13
C VAL A 96 3.87 -1.13 13.71
N LEU A 97 2.72 -1.62 14.16
CA LEU A 97 2.61 -2.97 14.69
C LEU A 97 2.83 -4.01 13.58
N LYS A 98 3.92 -4.75 13.66
CA LYS A 98 4.24 -5.82 12.72
C LYS A 98 3.44 -7.07 13.05
N LEU A 99 2.38 -7.31 12.32
CA LEU A 99 1.64 -8.57 12.38
C LEU A 99 2.11 -9.51 11.25
N PRO A 100 2.02 -10.83 11.45
CA PRO A 100 2.27 -11.76 10.35
C PRO A 100 1.36 -11.43 9.16
N ALA A 101 1.95 -11.19 7.99
CA ALA A 101 1.20 -10.91 6.78
C ALA A 101 0.28 -12.10 6.47
N ARG A 102 -1.01 -11.90 6.54
CA ARG A 102 -2.02 -12.88 6.13
C ARG A 102 -2.40 -12.57 4.69
N GLY A 103 -1.92 -13.39 3.77
CA GLY A 103 -2.41 -13.37 2.39
C GLY A 103 -3.92 -13.69 2.36
N PRO A 104 -4.61 -13.42 1.24
CA PRO A 104 -6.00 -13.80 1.06
C PRO A 104 -6.16 -15.32 1.24
N SER A 105 -7.27 -15.74 1.84
CA SER A 105 -7.56 -17.17 1.95
C SER A 105 -7.86 -17.78 0.56
N MET A 106 -7.66 -19.08 0.41
CA MET A 106 -8.00 -19.76 -0.83
C MET A 106 -9.49 -19.61 -1.17
N GLU A 107 -10.37 -19.62 -0.17
CA GLU A 107 -11.81 -19.41 -0.34
C GLU A 107 -12.12 -18.00 -0.87
N THR A 108 -11.44 -16.98 -0.32
CA THR A 108 -11.57 -15.60 -0.80
C THR A 108 -11.15 -15.52 -2.27
N LEU A 109 -9.99 -16.08 -2.63
CA LEU A 109 -9.49 -16.06 -4.00
C LEU A 109 -10.39 -16.81 -4.97
N ALA A 110 -10.86 -18.01 -4.58
CA ALA A 110 -11.76 -18.82 -5.40
C ALA A 110 -13.10 -18.11 -5.68
N GLY A 111 -13.58 -17.29 -4.74
CA GLY A 111 -14.81 -16.49 -4.88
C GLY A 111 -14.67 -15.25 -5.76
N LEU A 112 -13.44 -14.81 -6.08
CA LEU A 112 -13.23 -13.67 -6.96
C LEU A 112 -13.30 -14.07 -8.43
N SER A 113 -13.91 -13.23 -9.28
CA SER A 113 -13.73 -13.33 -10.73
C SER A 113 -12.27 -13.06 -11.11
N SER A 114 -11.86 -13.54 -12.29
CA SER A 114 -10.51 -13.26 -12.78
C SER A 114 -10.28 -11.76 -13.01
N ASP A 115 -11.29 -11.06 -13.44
CA ASP A 115 -11.31 -9.60 -13.59
C ASP A 115 -10.94 -8.89 -12.26
N ILE A 116 -11.68 -9.13 -11.19
CA ILE A 116 -11.43 -8.56 -9.87
C ILE A 116 -10.05 -8.96 -9.32
N LEU A 117 -9.61 -10.20 -9.57
CA LEU A 117 -8.29 -10.66 -9.13
C LEU A 117 -7.16 -9.87 -9.81
N PHE A 118 -7.27 -9.64 -11.13
CA PHE A 118 -6.25 -8.89 -11.85
C PHE A 118 -6.31 -7.39 -11.55
N ASP A 119 -7.49 -6.83 -11.24
CA ASP A 119 -7.60 -5.48 -10.65
C ASP A 119 -6.87 -5.40 -9.30
N ALA A 120 -7.05 -6.39 -8.44
CA ALA A 120 -6.36 -6.45 -7.15
C ALA A 120 -4.83 -6.61 -7.30
N LEU A 121 -4.36 -7.26 -8.36
CA LEU A 121 -2.93 -7.29 -8.69
C LEU A 121 -2.45 -5.93 -9.25
N ALA A 122 -3.25 -5.28 -10.06
CA ALA A 122 -2.92 -3.99 -10.67
C ALA A 122 -2.66 -2.89 -9.63
N ILE A 123 -3.48 -2.82 -8.58
CA ILE A 123 -3.28 -1.85 -7.50
C ILE A 123 -2.04 -2.11 -6.62
N ARG A 124 -1.41 -3.28 -6.77
CA ARG A 124 -0.19 -3.65 -6.04
C ARG A 124 1.08 -3.42 -6.84
N ILE A 125 1.00 -2.85 -8.02
CA ILE A 125 2.19 -2.50 -8.80
C ILE A 125 2.94 -1.37 -8.11
N ASP A 126 4.20 -1.62 -7.75
CA ASP A 126 5.13 -0.58 -7.34
C ASP A 126 5.57 0.22 -8.58
N PRO A 127 5.17 1.49 -8.73
CA PRO A 127 5.45 2.26 -9.93
C PRO A 127 6.93 2.54 -10.14
N ALA A 128 7.74 2.60 -9.09
CA ALA A 128 9.18 2.81 -9.19
C ALA A 128 9.89 1.56 -9.73
N LYS A 129 9.52 0.37 -9.23
CA LYS A 129 10.04 -0.91 -9.74
C LYS A 129 9.57 -1.23 -11.15
N ALA A 130 8.37 -0.77 -11.52
CA ALA A 130 7.77 -0.98 -12.83
C ALA A 130 8.23 0.03 -13.89
N ALA A 131 8.95 1.09 -13.50
CA ALA A 131 9.41 2.13 -14.41
C ALA A 131 10.22 1.54 -15.56
N GLY A 132 9.92 1.95 -16.79
CA GLY A 132 10.59 1.51 -18.01
C GLY A 132 10.26 0.10 -18.48
N LYS A 133 9.48 -0.70 -17.73
CA LYS A 133 9.08 -2.04 -18.15
C LYS A 133 7.83 -1.98 -19.03
N ALA A 134 7.83 -2.81 -20.09
CA ALA A 134 6.67 -2.94 -20.97
C ALA A 134 6.63 -4.37 -21.54
N PHE A 135 5.56 -5.11 -21.20
CA PHE A 135 5.33 -6.46 -21.73
C PHE A 135 3.86 -6.85 -21.62
N THR A 136 3.48 -7.86 -22.38
CA THR A 136 2.12 -8.41 -22.44
C THR A 136 2.18 -9.91 -22.18
N ILE A 137 1.26 -10.40 -21.35
CA ILE A 137 1.14 -11.81 -20.95
C ILE A 137 -0.27 -12.30 -21.29
N ASN A 138 -0.39 -13.43 -21.97
CA ASN A 138 -1.64 -14.14 -22.12
C ASN A 138 -1.80 -15.20 -21.01
N TRP A 139 -2.99 -15.31 -20.49
CA TRP A 139 -3.38 -16.27 -19.46
C TRP A 139 -4.53 -17.13 -19.96
N SER A 140 -4.44 -18.44 -19.71
CA SER A 140 -5.50 -19.40 -19.99
C SER A 140 -5.75 -20.23 -18.74
N PHE A 141 -6.94 -20.08 -18.15
CA PHE A 141 -7.40 -20.85 -16.98
C PHE A 141 -8.27 -22.01 -17.44
N THR A 142 -7.71 -23.20 -17.49
CA THR A 142 -8.32 -24.38 -18.09
C THR A 142 -9.51 -24.95 -17.33
N ASP A 143 -9.57 -24.73 -16.02
CA ASP A 143 -10.67 -25.13 -15.13
C ASP A 143 -11.89 -24.20 -15.21
N ARG A 144 -11.76 -23.03 -15.80
CA ARG A 144 -12.85 -22.04 -15.98
C ARG A 144 -13.16 -21.73 -17.43
N ASP A 145 -12.41 -22.30 -18.37
CA ASP A 145 -12.43 -21.95 -19.80
C ASP A 145 -12.30 -20.41 -20.02
N GLU A 146 -11.49 -19.78 -19.18
CA GLU A 146 -11.27 -18.34 -19.22
C GLU A 146 -9.92 -18.02 -19.88
N ARG A 147 -9.92 -16.97 -20.69
CA ARG A 147 -8.71 -16.37 -21.26
C ARG A 147 -8.68 -14.90 -20.94
N LEU A 148 -7.49 -14.39 -20.72
CA LEU A 148 -7.29 -12.95 -20.52
C LEU A 148 -5.87 -12.55 -20.93
N THR A 149 -5.71 -11.28 -21.21
CA THR A 149 -4.40 -10.66 -21.49
C THR A 149 -4.12 -9.59 -20.46
N THR A 150 -2.90 -9.57 -19.92
CA THR A 150 -2.41 -8.45 -19.11
C THR A 150 -1.30 -7.71 -19.82
N THR A 151 -1.27 -6.39 -19.68
CA THR A 151 -0.21 -5.54 -20.23
C THR A 151 0.32 -4.63 -19.13
N LEU A 152 1.62 -4.76 -18.82
CA LEU A 152 2.36 -3.79 -18.01
C LEU A 152 2.98 -2.76 -18.94
N LYS A 153 2.60 -1.49 -18.76
CA LYS A 153 3.18 -0.36 -19.51
C LYS A 153 2.97 0.93 -18.73
N HIS A 154 3.92 1.84 -18.82
CA HIS A 154 3.86 3.12 -18.09
C HIS A 154 3.61 2.96 -16.59
N SER A 155 4.26 1.97 -15.97
CA SER A 155 4.11 1.59 -14.57
C SER A 155 2.68 1.20 -14.17
N THR A 156 1.84 0.81 -15.11
CA THR A 156 0.44 0.43 -14.89
C THR A 156 0.18 -0.94 -15.48
N LEU A 157 -0.46 -1.82 -14.71
CA LEU A 157 -0.96 -3.10 -15.19
C LEU A 157 -2.42 -2.94 -15.62
N THR A 158 -2.71 -3.32 -16.83
CA THR A 158 -4.09 -3.39 -17.37
C THR A 158 -4.39 -4.81 -17.81
N HIS A 159 -5.66 -5.20 -17.86
CA HIS A 159 -6.06 -6.50 -18.38
C HIS A 159 -7.32 -6.43 -19.24
N ARG A 160 -7.54 -7.50 -20.02
CA ARG A 160 -8.75 -7.71 -20.82
C ARG A 160 -9.15 -9.18 -20.72
N VAL A 161 -10.37 -9.41 -20.26
CA VAL A 161 -10.96 -10.76 -20.18
C VAL A 161 -11.57 -11.16 -21.52
N GLY A 162 -11.45 -12.43 -21.87
CA GLY A 162 -11.99 -13.00 -23.12
C GLY A 162 -11.07 -12.91 -24.33
N GLU A 163 -9.95 -12.23 -24.24
CA GLU A 163 -9.04 -12.00 -25.38
C GLU A 163 -7.62 -12.48 -25.09
N CYS A 164 -6.96 -13.03 -26.14
CA CYS A 164 -5.51 -13.25 -26.15
C CYS A 164 -4.88 -12.28 -27.16
N SER A 165 -3.74 -11.73 -26.84
CA SER A 165 -3.00 -10.81 -27.70
C SER A 165 -1.97 -11.56 -28.53
N ASP A 166 -1.95 -11.31 -29.83
CA ASP A 166 -0.89 -11.81 -30.75
C ASP A 166 0.48 -11.17 -30.45
N LYS A 167 0.50 -10.11 -29.67
CA LYS A 167 1.71 -9.36 -29.28
C LYS A 167 2.23 -9.78 -27.90
N ALA A 168 1.68 -10.82 -27.28
CA ALA A 168 2.13 -11.30 -25.98
C ALA A 168 3.53 -11.91 -26.09
N GLN A 169 4.44 -11.53 -25.20
CA GLN A 169 5.78 -12.09 -25.10
C GLN A 169 5.79 -13.45 -24.42
N VAL A 170 4.76 -13.73 -23.61
CA VAL A 170 4.62 -14.98 -22.90
C VAL A 170 3.15 -15.38 -22.77
N SER A 171 2.91 -16.69 -22.88
CA SER A 171 1.60 -17.30 -22.64
C SER A 171 1.69 -18.28 -21.48
N VAL A 172 0.73 -18.17 -20.57
CA VAL A 172 0.62 -19.00 -19.37
C VAL A 172 -0.64 -19.82 -19.44
N VAL A 173 -0.50 -21.13 -19.31
CA VAL A 173 -1.61 -22.08 -19.23
C VAL A 173 -1.56 -22.77 -17.87
N THR A 174 -2.62 -22.63 -17.10
CA THR A 174 -2.74 -23.20 -15.76
C THR A 174 -4.22 -23.34 -15.38
N THR A 175 -4.49 -23.90 -14.20
CA THR A 175 -5.82 -23.78 -13.59
C THR A 175 -5.90 -22.51 -12.75
N ARG A 176 -7.11 -21.94 -12.60
CA ARG A 176 -7.33 -20.83 -11.68
C ARG A 176 -7.00 -21.23 -10.23
N ALA A 177 -7.31 -22.46 -9.84
CA ALA A 177 -6.96 -22.98 -8.52
C ALA A 177 -5.44 -23.02 -8.28
N THR A 178 -4.64 -23.41 -9.28
CA THR A 178 -3.17 -23.35 -9.20
C THR A 178 -2.68 -21.90 -9.08
N PHE A 179 -3.23 -21.00 -9.86
CA PHE A 179 -2.87 -19.58 -9.82
C PHE A 179 -3.22 -18.95 -8.46
N ASP A 180 -4.39 -19.25 -7.90
CA ASP A 180 -4.80 -18.82 -6.56
C ASP A 180 -3.81 -19.33 -5.48
N GLY A 181 -3.34 -20.58 -5.62
CA GLY A 181 -2.31 -21.15 -4.74
C GLY A 181 -0.98 -20.41 -4.79
N LEU A 182 -0.57 -19.96 -5.98
CA LEU A 182 0.64 -19.14 -6.16
C LEU A 182 0.46 -17.76 -5.52
N ILE A 183 -0.68 -17.11 -5.73
CA ILE A 183 -1.00 -15.79 -5.13
C ILE A 183 -1.07 -15.89 -3.60
N ALA A 184 -1.67 -16.94 -3.06
CA ALA A 184 -1.75 -17.19 -1.63
C ALA A 184 -0.41 -17.67 -1.02
N ARG A 185 0.64 -17.87 -1.83
CA ARG A 185 1.94 -18.43 -1.44
C ARG A 185 1.84 -19.83 -0.78
N LYS A 186 0.81 -20.60 -1.13
CA LYS A 186 0.62 -21.99 -0.69
C LYS A 186 1.22 -23.00 -1.66
N LEU A 187 1.53 -22.57 -2.88
CA LEU A 187 2.20 -23.34 -3.91
C LEU A 187 3.42 -22.54 -4.40
N GLN A 188 4.53 -23.25 -4.61
CA GLN A 188 5.72 -22.63 -5.18
C GLN A 188 5.69 -22.70 -6.70
N ALA A 189 6.13 -21.65 -7.38
CA ALA A 189 6.16 -21.60 -8.84
C ALA A 189 7.02 -22.73 -9.45
N ALA A 190 8.14 -23.08 -8.82
CA ALA A 190 9.00 -24.17 -9.25
C ALA A 190 8.29 -25.54 -9.19
N GLU A 191 7.50 -25.78 -8.16
CA GLU A 191 6.69 -26.99 -8.00
C GLU A 191 5.58 -27.07 -9.06
N ALA A 192 4.88 -25.97 -9.30
CA ALA A 192 3.84 -25.88 -10.32
C ALA A 192 4.39 -26.11 -11.73
N LEU A 193 5.58 -25.57 -12.03
CA LEU A 193 6.28 -25.81 -13.30
C LEU A 193 6.74 -27.27 -13.42
N GLY A 194 7.36 -27.81 -12.38
CA GLY A 194 7.86 -29.20 -12.37
C GLY A 194 6.77 -30.26 -12.51
N SER A 195 5.58 -30.01 -11.96
CA SER A 195 4.42 -30.90 -12.09
C SER A 195 3.63 -30.70 -13.39
N GLY A 196 3.92 -29.66 -14.17
CA GLY A 196 3.16 -29.28 -15.37
C GLY A 196 1.82 -28.62 -15.07
N ALA A 197 1.50 -28.31 -13.79
CA ALA A 197 0.31 -27.53 -13.40
C ALA A 197 0.37 -26.08 -13.87
N LEU A 198 1.57 -25.57 -14.09
CA LEU A 198 1.85 -24.26 -14.71
C LEU A 198 2.70 -24.49 -15.95
N ARG A 199 2.19 -24.14 -17.11
CA ARG A 199 2.92 -24.17 -18.38
C ARG A 199 3.15 -22.76 -18.86
N VAL A 200 4.37 -22.48 -19.30
CA VAL A 200 4.78 -21.15 -19.76
C VAL A 200 5.46 -21.30 -21.12
N GLU A 201 4.96 -20.58 -22.11
CA GLU A 201 5.50 -20.53 -23.47
C GLU A 201 5.94 -19.10 -23.78
N GLY A 202 7.15 -18.91 -24.26
CA GLY A 202 7.72 -17.61 -24.59
C GLY A 202 8.71 -17.09 -23.52
N ASP A 203 8.78 -15.79 -23.35
CA ASP A 203 9.76 -15.15 -22.45
C ASP A 203 9.32 -15.19 -20.98
N VAL A 204 9.80 -16.21 -20.26
CA VAL A 204 9.53 -16.40 -18.82
C VAL A 204 9.97 -15.18 -17.97
N SER A 205 10.94 -14.39 -18.45
CA SER A 205 11.41 -13.22 -17.71
C SER A 205 10.31 -12.19 -17.46
N CYS A 206 9.29 -12.11 -18.34
CA CYS A 206 8.13 -11.25 -18.17
C CYS A 206 7.31 -11.61 -16.91
N LEU A 207 7.17 -12.91 -16.60
CA LEU A 207 6.50 -13.36 -15.37
C LEU A 207 7.31 -12.99 -14.13
N VAL A 208 8.62 -13.24 -14.16
CA VAL A 208 9.52 -12.87 -13.06
C VAL A 208 9.46 -11.37 -12.81
N GLN A 209 9.47 -10.57 -13.87
CA GLN A 209 9.35 -9.13 -13.78
C GLN A 209 7.99 -8.71 -13.21
N LEU A 210 6.88 -9.30 -13.66
CA LEU A 210 5.55 -8.99 -13.14
C LEU A 210 5.46 -9.22 -11.63
N PHE A 211 5.85 -10.41 -11.17
CA PHE A 211 5.81 -10.70 -9.73
C PHE A 211 6.83 -9.90 -8.91
N GLY A 212 7.96 -9.52 -9.52
CA GLY A 212 8.98 -8.69 -8.89
C GLY A 212 8.58 -7.23 -8.68
N VAL A 213 7.62 -6.72 -9.45
CA VAL A 213 7.10 -5.35 -9.29
C VAL A 213 5.85 -5.26 -8.43
N LEU A 214 5.31 -6.40 -7.98
CA LEU A 214 4.19 -6.40 -7.04
C LEU A 214 4.68 -6.10 -5.63
N ASP A 215 4.08 -5.13 -4.99
CA ASP A 215 4.25 -4.95 -3.56
C ASP A 215 3.81 -6.21 -2.81
N PRO A 216 4.49 -6.57 -1.72
CA PRO A 216 4.02 -7.66 -0.86
C PRO A 216 2.58 -7.36 -0.41
N PRO A 217 1.78 -8.38 -0.07
CA PRO A 217 0.49 -8.16 0.56
C PRO A 217 0.68 -7.21 1.73
N ASN A 218 -0.07 -6.11 1.74
CA ASN A 218 0.02 -5.15 2.82
C ASN A 218 -0.19 -5.86 4.15
N ASP A 219 0.62 -5.51 5.13
CA ASP A 219 0.32 -5.75 6.53
C ASP A 219 -1.11 -5.21 6.79
N PRO A 220 -1.98 -5.93 7.50
CA PRO A 220 -3.34 -5.47 7.79
C PRO A 220 -3.38 -4.18 8.61
N MET A 221 -2.24 -3.68 9.06
CA MET A 221 -2.12 -2.45 9.82
C MET A 221 -1.79 -1.29 8.90
N PHE A 222 -2.58 -0.22 8.99
CA PHE A 222 -2.32 1.02 8.26
C PHE A 222 -1.35 1.89 9.04
N GLU A 223 -0.41 2.50 8.36
CA GLU A 223 0.36 3.62 8.90
C GLU A 223 -0.55 4.85 8.96
N ILE A 224 -0.85 5.32 10.18
CA ILE A 224 -1.78 6.42 10.37
C ILE A 224 -1.09 7.78 10.17
N LEU A 225 0.16 7.92 10.64
CA LEU A 225 0.82 9.22 10.71
C LEU A 225 2.27 9.23 10.25
N THR A 226 2.90 8.10 10.09
CA THR A 226 4.31 8.01 9.68
C THR A 226 4.43 7.63 8.21
N PRO A 227 4.80 8.56 7.32
CA PRO A 227 4.94 8.24 5.90
C PRO A 227 6.14 7.32 5.69
N GLY A 228 5.87 6.06 5.32
CA GLY A 228 6.88 5.15 4.79
C GLY A 228 7.99 4.70 5.75
N VAL A 229 7.90 4.97 7.03
CA VAL A 229 8.88 4.50 8.02
C VAL A 229 8.74 2.98 8.17
N GLY A 230 9.71 2.24 7.64
CA GLY A 230 9.73 0.77 7.66
C GLY A 230 9.43 0.09 6.32
N ARG A 231 9.28 0.83 5.24
CA ARG A 231 9.32 0.30 3.86
C ARG A 231 10.76 0.30 3.33
N THR A 232 11.62 -0.46 3.96
CA THR A 232 12.93 -0.86 3.42
C THR A 232 12.92 -2.34 3.11
#